data_cb306b3cb00714408ce31c446f909786
#
_entry.id   cb306b3cb00714408ce31c446f909786
#
_cell.length_a   1.000
_cell.length_b   1.000
_cell.length_c   1.000
_cell.angle_alpha   90.00
_cell.angle_beta   90.00
_cell.angle_gamma   90.00
#
_symmetry.space_group_name_H-M   'P 1'
#
loop_
_entity.id
_entity.type
_entity.pdbx_description
1 polymer ?
#
loop_
_entity_poly.entity_id
_entity_poly.type
_entity_poly.pdbx_seq_one_letter_code
_entity_poly.pdbx_strand_id
1 'polypeptide(L)' 'MTPELNEYEDILDSFAVGYILGISRATTLKLLRNGTIPGKKCGRKWRILKSDLLAFLKTNPH' A
#
# COMPACT_ATOMS: atom_id res chain seq x y z
N MET A 1 -12.91 5.27 20.96
CA MET A 1 -13.19 5.33 20.52
C MET A 1 -12.63 5.02 19.76
N THR A 2 -11.98 4.92 19.85
CA THR A 2 -11.94 4.71 18.68
C THR A 2 -10.87 3.84 18.24
N PRO A 3 -10.99 2.54 18.35
CA PRO A 3 -10.10 1.56 17.75
C PRO A 3 -9.98 1.80 16.25
N GLU A 4 -10.99 2.42 15.69
CA GLU A 4 -10.97 2.70 14.27
C GLU A 4 -9.81 3.58 13.88
N LEU A 5 -9.37 4.46 14.75
CA LEU A 5 -8.27 5.35 14.44
C LEU A 5 -6.99 4.58 14.19
N ASN A 6 -6.76 3.53 14.98
CA ASN A 6 -5.58 2.71 14.76
C ASN A 6 -5.64 1.99 13.43
N GLU A 7 -6.83 1.56 13.04
CA GLU A 7 -6.98 0.89 11.77
C GLU A 7 -6.71 1.84 10.61
N TYR A 8 -7.15 3.09 10.74
CA TYR A 8 -6.90 4.07 9.70
C TYR A 8 -5.43 4.37 9.56
N GLU A 9 -4.70 4.34 10.66
CA GLU A 9 -3.27 4.59 10.60
C GLU A 9 -2.53 3.46 9.91
N ASP A 10 -3.14 2.30 9.83
CA ASP A 10 -2.54 1.16 9.17
C ASP A 10 -2.87 1.10 7.69
N ILE A 11 -3.60 2.08 7.18
CA ILE A 11 -3.95 2.13 5.77
C ILE A 11 -3.08 3.16 5.08
N LEU A 12 -2.43 2.72 4.01
CA LEU A 12 -1.51 3.56 3.26
C LEU A 12 -2.11 3.89 1.89
N ASP A 13 -1.74 5.04 1.35
CA ASP A 13 -2.11 5.35 -0.03
C ASP A 13 -0.93 5.03 -0.94
N SER A 14 -1.14 5.20 -2.24
CA SER A 14 -0.10 4.85 -3.21
C SER A 14 1.13 5.71 -3.02
N PHE A 15 0.94 6.95 -2.62
CA PHE A 15 2.05 7.86 -2.42
C PHE A 15 2.96 7.35 -1.30
N ALA A 16 2.36 6.96 -0.18
CA ALA A 16 3.13 6.45 0.95
C ALA A 16 3.83 5.14 0.61
N VAL A 17 3.15 4.27 -0.14
CA VAL A 17 3.75 3.00 -0.54
C VAL A 17 4.98 3.25 -1.42
N GLY A 18 4.87 4.15 -2.37
CA GLY A 18 6.02 4.48 -3.23
C GLY A 18 7.18 5.03 -2.43
N TYR A 19 6.88 5.86 -1.45
CA TYR A 19 7.92 6.44 -0.61
C TYR A 19 8.63 5.35 0.19
N ILE A 20 7.86 4.45 0.79
CA ILE A 20 8.42 3.37 1.61
C ILE A 20 9.28 2.44 0.76
N LEU A 21 8.82 2.11 -0.44
CA LEU A 21 9.54 1.20 -1.30
C LEU A 21 10.66 1.88 -2.09
N GLY A 22 10.68 3.21 -2.11
CA GLY A 22 11.71 3.94 -2.83
C GLY A 22 11.55 3.84 -4.34
N ILE A 23 10.31 3.75 -4.82
CA ILE A 23 10.05 3.66 -6.26
C ILE A 23 9.21 4.85 -6.68
N SER A 24 9.17 5.09 -7.99
CA SER A 24 8.43 6.22 -8.52
C SER A 24 6.92 5.99 -8.39
N ARG A 25 6.18 7.08 -8.52
CA ARG A 25 4.73 7.00 -8.45
C ARG A 25 4.18 6.14 -9.59
N ALA A 26 4.73 6.32 -10.78
CA ALA A 26 4.27 5.54 -11.93
C ALA A 26 4.48 4.05 -11.71
N THR A 27 5.63 3.69 -11.16
CA THR A 27 5.93 2.29 -10.87
C THR A 27 4.99 1.76 -9.79
N THR A 28 4.74 2.57 -8.76
CA THR A 28 3.84 2.16 -7.69
C THR A 28 2.45 1.86 -8.23
N LEU A 29 1.92 2.76 -9.05
CA LEU A 29 0.59 2.58 -9.60
C LEU A 29 0.53 1.37 -10.52
N LYS A 30 1.58 1.13 -11.26
CA LYS A 30 1.64 -0.04 -12.14
C LYS A 30 1.57 -1.32 -11.32
N LEU A 31 2.33 -1.38 -10.24
CA LEU A 31 2.36 -2.58 -9.40
C LEU A 31 1.03 -2.79 -8.67
N LEU A 32 0.37 -1.70 -8.31
CA LEU A 32 -0.94 -1.82 -7.69
C LEU A 32 -1.98 -2.29 -8.69
N ARG A 33 -1.93 -1.79 -9.93
CA ARG A 33 -2.90 -2.17 -10.94
C ARG A 33 -2.78 -3.63 -11.35
N ASN A 34 -1.56 -4.13 -11.44
CA ASN A 34 -1.37 -5.51 -11.88
C ASN A 34 -1.42 -6.50 -10.73
N GLY A 35 -1.66 -6.03 -9.51
CA GLY A 35 -1.84 -6.92 -8.37
C GLY A 35 -0.56 -7.37 -7.72
N THR A 36 0.59 -6.86 -8.14
CA THR A 36 1.85 -7.25 -7.51
C THR A 36 1.89 -6.77 -6.08
N ILE A 37 1.44 -5.55 -5.84
CA ILE A 37 1.29 -5.03 -4.49
C ILE A 37 -0.17 -5.14 -4.11
N PRO A 38 -0.50 -5.82 -3.00
CA PRO A 38 -1.90 -5.96 -2.61
C PRO A 38 -2.49 -4.62 -2.20
N GLY A 39 -3.61 -4.27 -2.79
CA GLY A 39 -4.29 -3.02 -2.49
C GLY A 39 -5.61 -2.96 -3.19
N LYS A 40 -6.44 -2.02 -2.77
CA LYS A 40 -7.74 -1.82 -3.40
C LYS A 40 -7.88 -0.37 -3.81
N LYS A 41 -8.49 -0.16 -4.96
CA LYS A 41 -8.78 1.18 -5.42
C LYS A 41 -10.18 1.56 -4.95
N CYS A 42 -10.25 2.60 -4.15
CA CYS A 42 -11.51 3.11 -3.62
C CYS A 42 -11.73 4.48 -4.21
N GLY A 43 -12.59 4.54 -5.23
CA GLY A 43 -12.78 5.79 -5.95
C GLY A 43 -11.51 6.18 -6.67
N ARG A 44 -10.93 7.29 -6.29
CA ARG A 44 -9.72 7.78 -6.93
C ARG A 44 -8.47 7.47 -6.17
N LYS A 45 -8.61 6.84 -5.00
CA LYS A 45 -7.46 6.61 -4.13
C LYS A 45 -7.23 5.13 -3.93
N TRP A 46 -5.96 4.78 -3.82
CA TRP A 46 -5.58 3.42 -3.49
C TRP A 46 -5.50 3.28 -1.98
N ARG A 47 -5.94 2.15 -1.48
CA ARG A 47 -5.89 1.82 -0.07
C ARG A 47 -5.12 0.52 0.09
N ILE A 48 -4.01 0.59 0.79
CA ILE A 48 -3.15 -0.55 1.00
C ILE A 48 -2.99 -0.74 2.50
N LEU A 49 -3.29 -1.94 2.99
CA LEU A 49 -3.08 -2.22 4.40
C LEU A 49 -1.60 -2.34 4.68
N LYS A 50 -1.16 -1.71 5.74
CA LYS A 50 0.24 -1.76 6.11
C LYS A 50 0.70 -3.20 6.32
N SER A 51 -0.15 -4.03 6.94
CA SER A 51 0.20 -5.43 7.16
C SER A 51 0.37 -6.17 5.84
N ASP A 52 -0.45 -5.84 4.83
CA ASP A 52 -0.32 -6.46 3.52
C ASP A 52 1.01 -6.05 2.87
N LEU A 53 1.39 -4.79 3.02
CA LEU A 53 2.65 -4.33 2.45
C LEU A 53 3.83 -5.01 3.13
N LEU A 54 3.76 -5.18 4.44
CA LEU A 54 4.82 -5.87 5.16
C LEU A 54 4.93 -7.32 4.72
N ALA A 55 3.80 -7.98 4.50
CA ALA A 55 3.81 -9.35 4.00
C ALA A 55 4.43 -9.42 2.62
N PHE A 56 4.09 -8.46 1.77
CA PHE A 56 4.68 -8.38 0.44
C PHE A 56 6.19 -8.25 0.51
N LEU A 57 6.68 -7.41 1.40
CA LEU A 57 8.12 -7.20 1.54
C LEU A 57 8.83 -8.44 2.05
N LYS A 58 8.15 -9.22 2.88
CA LYS A 58 8.75 -10.45 3.40
C LYS A 58 8.82 -11.54 2.34
N THR A 59 7.80 -11.61 1.49
CA THR A 59 7.76 -12.65 0.47
C THR A 59 8.56 -12.28 -0.77
N ASN A 60 8.91 -11.01 -0.92
CA ASN A 60 9.68 -10.53 -2.06
C ASN A 60 10.90 -9.77 -1.56
N PRO A 61 11.82 -10.45 -0.93
CA PRO A 61 13.00 -9.79 -0.42
C PRO A 61 13.91 -9.38 -1.56
N HIS A 62 14.48 -8.24 -1.44
CA HIS A 62 15.44 -7.77 -2.43
C HIS A 62 16.64 -7.24 -1.75
#